data_2f0ffbfbe2d9ab5205d251541d8d2f29
#
_entry.id   2f0ffbfbe2d9ab5205d251541d8d2f29
#
_cell.length_a   1.000
_cell.length_b   1.000
_cell.length_c   1.000
_cell.angle_alpha   90.00
_cell.angle_beta   90.00
_cell.angle_gamma   90.00
#
_symmetry.space_group_name_H-M   'P 1'
#
loop_
_entity.id
_entity.type
_entity.pdbx_description
1 polymer ?
#
loop_
_entity_poly.entity_id
_entity_poly.type
_entity_poly.pdbx_seq_one_letter_code
_entity_poly.pdbx_strand_id
1 'polypeptide(L)'
;MNEGKRIVFLDYVRVFACFLVMLVHASENFYPGPGATDMAGPQSFLANETDRLFVSLYDGFSRMAVPLFMIVSAFLLAPMKKGMSAKEFYKRRFTKIVPPFIIFAVLYSTLPLLWGQIDIQTSIHDLTHIPLNFPSLAGHLWFIFPLLSLYLFIPVISPWLEKVGKREERFFIILFAISTCIPYLNRWFGEVWGQCFWNQYHLLWYFSGFLGYLVMAHYIRVHLDWSTRKKMIVGAVLMTVGAIVTI
;
A
#
# COMPACT_ATOMS: atom_id res chain seq x y z
N MET A 1 23.60 15.08 -2.13
CA MET A 1 22.39 15.65 -1.47
C MET A 1 22.76 16.06 -0.05
N ASN A 2 22.46 17.32 0.34
CA ASN A 2 22.77 17.83 1.69
C ASN A 2 22.13 16.93 2.76
N GLU A 3 22.97 16.30 3.58
CA GLU A 3 22.55 15.50 4.71
C GLU A 3 21.77 16.37 5.71
N GLY A 4 20.51 16.05 5.93
CA GLY A 4 19.68 16.69 6.96
C GLY A 4 18.62 17.70 6.49
N LYS A 5 18.57 18.07 5.22
CA LYS A 5 17.55 19.02 4.76
C LYS A 5 16.20 18.33 4.60
N ARG A 6 15.19 18.81 5.35
CA ARG A 6 13.79 18.34 5.25
C ARG A 6 13.27 18.52 3.83
N ILE A 7 12.70 17.47 3.25
CA ILE A 7 12.11 17.49 1.90
C ILE A 7 10.62 17.77 2.05
N VAL A 8 10.27 19.04 2.04
CA VAL A 8 8.93 19.55 2.39
C VAL A 8 7.82 18.92 1.54
N PHE A 9 8.05 18.70 0.24
CA PHE A 9 7.02 18.11 -0.63
C PHE A 9 6.63 16.69 -0.20
N LEU A 10 7.54 15.90 0.37
CA LEU A 10 7.22 14.56 0.88
C LEU A 10 6.31 14.60 2.11
N ASP A 11 6.38 15.67 2.90
CA ASP A 11 5.46 15.85 4.02
C ASP A 11 4.04 16.15 3.51
N TYR A 12 3.90 16.97 2.45
CA TYR A 12 2.61 17.17 1.81
C TYR A 12 2.04 15.88 1.21
N VAL A 13 2.88 15.07 0.56
CA VAL A 13 2.44 13.77 0.03
C VAL A 13 1.97 12.85 1.15
N ARG A 14 2.62 12.84 2.32
CA ARG A 14 2.19 12.05 3.49
C ARG A 14 0.84 12.51 4.03
N VAL A 15 0.66 13.83 4.22
CA VAL A 15 -0.62 14.39 4.70
C VAL A 15 -1.75 14.05 3.71
N PHE A 16 -1.49 14.20 2.42
CA PHE A 16 -2.44 13.82 1.39
C PHE A 16 -2.75 12.32 1.42
N ALA A 17 -1.74 11.46 1.56
CA ALA A 17 -1.94 10.01 1.68
C ALA A 17 -2.74 9.65 2.95
N CYS A 18 -2.52 10.33 4.09
CA CYS A 18 -3.34 10.15 5.29
C CYS A 18 -4.81 10.49 5.03
N PHE A 19 -5.09 11.62 4.35
CA PHE A 19 -6.45 11.98 3.96
C PHE A 19 -7.09 10.91 3.06
N LEU A 20 -6.35 10.39 2.09
CA LEU A 20 -6.85 9.32 1.23
C LEU A 20 -7.11 8.01 2.00
N VAL A 21 -6.30 7.67 3.01
CA VAL A 21 -6.57 6.51 3.89
C VAL A 21 -7.89 6.68 4.63
N MET A 22 -8.18 7.88 5.16
CA MET A 22 -9.47 8.13 5.79
C MET A 22 -10.63 8.00 4.80
N LEU A 23 -10.43 8.51 3.57
CA LEU A 23 -11.45 8.46 2.52
C LEU A 23 -11.73 7.02 2.06
N VAL A 24 -10.71 6.17 1.88
CA VAL A 24 -10.91 4.76 1.49
C VAL A 24 -11.69 4.01 2.56
N HIS A 25 -11.34 4.18 3.84
CA HIS A 25 -12.06 3.51 4.92
C HIS A 25 -13.49 4.04 5.12
N ALA A 26 -13.74 5.31 4.79
CA ALA A 26 -15.09 5.84 4.78
C ALA A 26 -15.93 5.24 3.64
N SER A 27 -15.33 5.06 2.45
CA SER A 27 -16.03 4.51 1.28
C SER A 27 -16.22 2.97 1.37
N GLU A 28 -15.30 2.23 1.99
CA GLU A 28 -15.39 0.78 2.14
C GLU A 28 -16.66 0.32 2.89
N ASN A 29 -17.21 1.14 3.79
CA ASN A 29 -18.45 0.83 4.50
C ASN A 29 -19.69 0.73 3.60
N PHE A 30 -19.64 1.28 2.40
CA PHE A 30 -20.74 1.20 1.41
C PHE A 30 -20.73 -0.10 0.62
N TYR A 31 -19.62 -0.85 0.60
CA TYR A 31 -19.53 -2.10 -0.12
C TYR A 31 -19.96 -3.27 0.78
N PRO A 32 -20.77 -4.20 0.25
CA PRO A 32 -21.14 -5.40 0.98
C PRO A 32 -19.90 -6.27 1.22
N GLY A 33 -19.82 -6.88 2.40
CA GLY A 33 -18.78 -7.86 2.70
C GLY A 33 -18.88 -9.09 1.80
N PRO A 34 -17.82 -9.92 1.73
CA PRO A 34 -17.86 -11.17 0.96
C PRO A 34 -19.04 -12.06 1.40
N GLY A 35 -19.89 -12.44 0.42
CA GLY A 35 -21.07 -13.29 0.68
C GLY A 35 -22.29 -12.56 1.23
N ALA A 36 -22.28 -11.24 1.39
CA ALA A 36 -23.45 -10.47 1.78
C ALA A 36 -24.48 -10.45 0.63
N THR A 37 -25.71 -10.87 0.93
CA THR A 37 -26.84 -10.84 -0.01
C THR A 37 -27.79 -9.70 0.27
N ASP A 38 -27.67 -9.07 1.43
CA ASP A 38 -28.55 -7.98 1.87
C ASP A 38 -27.88 -6.63 1.70
N MET A 39 -28.57 -5.71 1.05
CA MET A 39 -28.14 -4.33 0.77
C MET A 39 -28.79 -3.38 1.78
N ALA A 40 -28.56 -3.66 3.09
CA ALA A 40 -29.08 -2.85 4.17
C ALA A 40 -28.11 -1.71 4.60
N GLY A 41 -28.65 -0.70 5.24
CA GLY A 41 -27.85 0.42 5.78
C GLY A 41 -27.05 1.16 4.69
N PRO A 42 -25.74 1.42 4.90
CA PRO A 42 -24.92 2.12 3.91
C PRO A 42 -24.85 1.44 2.55
N GLN A 43 -24.94 0.11 2.47
CA GLN A 43 -24.90 -0.63 1.20
C GLN A 43 -26.11 -0.32 0.30
N SER A 44 -27.25 0.12 0.87
CA SER A 44 -28.44 0.50 0.09
C SER A 44 -28.17 1.65 -0.88
N PHE A 45 -27.18 2.50 -0.62
CA PHE A 45 -26.75 3.56 -1.54
C PHE A 45 -26.24 3.02 -2.87
N LEU A 46 -25.67 1.82 -2.89
CA LEU A 46 -25.17 1.19 -4.14
C LEU A 46 -26.30 0.74 -5.09
N ALA A 47 -27.55 0.70 -4.62
CA ALA A 47 -28.71 0.43 -5.46
C ALA A 47 -29.06 1.63 -6.36
N ASN A 48 -28.68 2.86 -5.97
CA ASN A 48 -28.84 4.05 -6.78
C ASN A 48 -27.60 4.27 -7.65
N GLU A 49 -27.78 4.46 -8.97
CA GLU A 49 -26.64 4.62 -9.90
C GLU A 49 -25.79 5.85 -9.59
N THR A 50 -26.41 6.96 -9.21
CA THR A 50 -25.69 8.21 -8.90
C THR A 50 -24.84 8.04 -7.65
N ASP A 51 -25.42 7.48 -6.57
CA ASP A 51 -24.71 7.27 -5.31
C ASP A 51 -23.57 6.24 -5.50
N ARG A 52 -23.83 5.16 -6.24
CA ARG A 52 -22.82 4.18 -6.62
C ARG A 52 -21.65 4.82 -7.37
N LEU A 53 -21.93 5.73 -8.32
CA LEU A 53 -20.88 6.46 -9.04
C LEU A 53 -20.01 7.28 -8.08
N PHE A 54 -20.63 8.05 -7.16
CA PHE A 54 -19.85 8.85 -6.20
C PHE A 54 -19.04 7.99 -5.23
N VAL A 55 -19.62 6.92 -4.69
CA VAL A 55 -18.88 5.99 -3.82
C VAL A 55 -17.68 5.38 -4.58
N SER A 56 -17.89 4.93 -5.83
CA SER A 56 -16.81 4.40 -6.67
C SER A 56 -15.73 5.43 -6.99
N LEU A 57 -16.10 6.69 -7.22
CA LEU A 57 -15.15 7.78 -7.42
C LEU A 57 -14.29 8.02 -6.19
N TYR A 58 -14.90 8.11 -5.00
CA TYR A 58 -14.16 8.30 -3.74
C TYR A 58 -13.25 7.12 -3.43
N ASP A 59 -13.74 5.90 -3.58
CA ASP A 59 -12.97 4.69 -3.34
C ASP A 59 -11.82 4.56 -4.35
N GLY A 60 -12.10 4.62 -5.65
CA GLY A 60 -11.10 4.50 -6.70
C GLY A 60 -9.98 5.54 -6.59
N PHE A 61 -10.35 6.83 -6.34
CA PHE A 61 -9.35 7.88 -6.14
C PHE A 61 -8.50 7.65 -4.89
N SER A 62 -9.07 7.13 -3.83
CA SER A 62 -8.37 6.94 -2.55
C SER A 62 -7.46 5.71 -2.50
N ARG A 63 -7.62 4.73 -3.41
CA ARG A 63 -6.78 3.51 -3.49
C ARG A 63 -5.29 3.79 -3.70
N MET A 64 -4.91 4.97 -4.18
CA MET A 64 -3.51 5.37 -4.27
C MET A 64 -2.83 5.67 -2.92
N ALA A 65 -3.55 5.71 -1.81
CA ALA A 65 -3.04 6.05 -0.48
C ALA A 65 -1.85 5.17 -0.07
N VAL A 66 -2.02 3.86 -0.11
CA VAL A 66 -0.98 2.88 0.29
C VAL A 66 0.24 2.94 -0.62
N PRO A 67 0.11 2.93 -1.96
CA PRO A 67 1.23 3.19 -2.88
C PRO A 67 2.02 4.46 -2.56
N LEU A 68 1.34 5.57 -2.25
CA LEU A 68 2.00 6.82 -1.88
C LEU A 68 2.83 6.69 -0.61
N PHE A 69 2.32 6.03 0.45
CA PHE A 69 3.10 5.77 1.66
C PHE A 69 4.33 4.89 1.39
N MET A 70 4.19 3.87 0.55
CA MET A 70 5.30 2.99 0.17
C MET A 70 6.37 3.76 -0.60
N ILE A 71 5.97 4.56 -1.60
CA ILE A 71 6.88 5.39 -2.40
C ILE A 71 7.61 6.40 -1.51
N VAL A 72 6.90 7.12 -0.62
CA VAL A 72 7.55 8.11 0.27
C VAL A 72 8.51 7.45 1.22
N SER A 73 8.15 6.30 1.79
CA SER A 73 9.03 5.54 2.68
C SER A 73 10.28 5.07 1.94
N ALA A 74 10.12 4.48 0.76
CA ALA A 74 11.22 4.01 -0.07
C ALA A 74 12.12 5.17 -0.54
N PHE A 75 11.54 6.28 -0.97
CA PHE A 75 12.27 7.48 -1.42
C PHE A 75 13.23 8.00 -0.36
N LEU A 76 12.85 7.93 0.91
CA LEU A 76 13.65 8.42 2.03
C LEU A 76 14.67 7.39 2.54
N LEU A 77 14.39 6.11 2.38
CA LEU A 77 15.08 5.04 3.09
C LEU A 77 15.93 4.13 2.20
N ALA A 78 15.62 4.04 0.91
CA ALA A 78 16.31 3.16 -0.02
C ALA A 78 17.13 3.95 -1.06
N PRO A 79 18.40 3.59 -1.32
CA PRO A 79 19.20 2.66 -0.53
C PRO A 79 19.50 3.20 0.87
N MET A 80 19.93 2.33 1.77
CA MET A 80 20.37 2.73 3.11
C MET A 80 21.47 3.79 3.02
N LYS A 81 21.57 4.60 4.07
CA LYS A 81 22.71 5.54 4.19
C LYS A 81 24.04 4.79 4.25
N LYS A 82 25.02 5.25 3.50
CA LYS A 82 26.39 4.69 3.54
C LYS A 82 26.90 4.66 4.98
N GLY A 83 27.51 3.54 5.36
CA GLY A 83 28.05 3.31 6.70
C GLY A 83 27.03 2.90 7.78
N MET A 84 25.73 2.91 7.48
CA MET A 84 24.73 2.42 8.42
C MET A 84 24.64 0.89 8.36
N SER A 85 24.71 0.21 9.51
CA SER A 85 24.49 -1.23 9.57
C SER A 85 23.00 -1.59 9.48
N ALA A 86 22.68 -2.78 8.98
CA ALA A 86 21.30 -3.28 8.94
C ALA A 86 20.67 -3.30 10.35
N LYS A 87 21.45 -3.68 11.39
CA LYS A 87 20.99 -3.68 12.79
C LYS A 87 20.56 -2.29 13.25
N GLU A 88 21.37 -1.27 12.94
CA GLU A 88 21.04 0.12 13.28
C GLU A 88 19.80 0.61 12.51
N PHE A 89 19.70 0.27 11.22
CA PHE A 89 18.53 0.59 10.40
C PHE A 89 17.26 -0.01 10.99
N TYR A 90 17.27 -1.31 11.31
CA TYR A 90 16.11 -1.99 11.91
C TYR A 90 15.74 -1.37 13.26
N LYS A 91 16.70 -1.18 14.15
CA LYS A 91 16.46 -0.56 15.46
C LYS A 91 15.74 0.78 15.29
N ARG A 92 16.22 1.66 14.40
CA ARG A 92 15.64 3.00 14.18
C ARG A 92 14.22 2.97 13.60
N ARG A 93 13.85 1.92 12.85
CA ARG A 93 12.54 1.82 12.18
C ARG A 93 11.53 1.07 13.04
N PHE A 94 11.91 -0.08 13.54
CA PHE A 94 11.02 -0.93 14.31
C PHE A 94 10.62 -0.29 15.65
N THR A 95 11.53 0.37 16.33
CA THR A 95 11.20 1.08 17.59
C THR A 95 10.17 2.22 17.42
N LYS A 96 9.92 2.69 16.20
CA LYS A 96 8.93 3.74 15.94
C LYS A 96 7.56 3.19 15.53
N ILE A 97 7.52 2.00 14.94
CA ILE A 97 6.29 1.44 14.35
C ILE A 97 5.72 0.32 15.21
N VAL A 98 6.56 -0.58 15.69
CA VAL A 98 6.10 -1.76 16.42
C VAL A 98 5.42 -1.42 17.76
N PRO A 99 5.94 -0.51 18.61
CA PRO A 99 5.26 -0.19 19.86
C PRO A 99 3.85 0.38 19.69
N PRO A 100 3.61 1.41 18.86
CA PRO A 100 2.23 1.88 18.61
C PRO A 100 1.36 0.77 18.02
N PHE A 101 1.86 -0.03 17.08
CA PHE A 101 1.10 -1.15 16.53
C PHE A 101 0.65 -2.12 17.61
N ILE A 102 1.55 -2.56 18.50
CA ILE A 102 1.21 -3.49 19.59
C ILE A 102 0.16 -2.86 20.52
N ILE A 103 0.32 -1.57 20.88
CA ILE A 103 -0.64 -0.88 21.76
C ILE A 103 -2.03 -0.89 21.12
N PHE A 104 -2.15 -0.47 19.87
CA PHE A 104 -3.45 -0.44 19.19
C PHE A 104 -4.00 -1.84 18.95
N ALA A 105 -3.17 -2.82 18.58
CA ALA A 105 -3.60 -4.19 18.41
C ALA A 105 -4.17 -4.77 19.72
N VAL A 106 -3.51 -4.54 20.86
CA VAL A 106 -4.02 -4.95 22.17
C VAL A 106 -5.36 -4.25 22.49
N LEU A 107 -5.46 -2.94 22.23
CA LEU A 107 -6.71 -2.20 22.46
C LEU A 107 -7.86 -2.75 21.61
N TYR A 108 -7.62 -3.00 20.30
CA TYR A 108 -8.63 -3.57 19.40
C TYR A 108 -8.98 -5.03 19.71
N SER A 109 -8.08 -5.79 20.35
CA SER A 109 -8.37 -7.15 20.81
C SER A 109 -9.13 -7.20 22.13
N THR A 110 -9.08 -6.15 22.95
CA THR A 110 -9.64 -6.19 24.33
C THR A 110 -10.83 -5.27 24.54
N LEU A 111 -10.77 -4.03 24.04
CA LEU A 111 -11.86 -3.08 24.28
C LEU A 111 -13.22 -3.52 23.71
N PRO A 112 -13.32 -4.12 22.49
CA PRO A 112 -14.59 -4.57 21.96
C PRO A 112 -15.29 -5.64 22.83
N LEU A 113 -14.52 -6.39 23.63
CA LEU A 113 -15.06 -7.32 24.60
C LEU A 113 -15.94 -6.62 25.66
N LEU A 114 -15.58 -5.39 26.07
CA LEU A 114 -16.31 -4.62 27.05
C LEU A 114 -17.70 -4.20 26.56
N TRP A 115 -17.89 -4.09 25.27
CA TRP A 115 -19.17 -3.74 24.64
C TRP A 115 -19.88 -4.94 24.01
N GLY A 116 -19.37 -6.16 24.22
CA GLY A 116 -19.97 -7.37 23.67
C GLY A 116 -19.89 -7.48 22.14
N GLN A 117 -18.96 -6.76 21.50
CA GLN A 117 -18.75 -6.84 20.05
C GLN A 117 -17.96 -8.08 19.62
N ILE A 118 -17.17 -8.63 20.52
CA ILE A 118 -16.47 -9.89 20.38
C ILE A 118 -16.63 -10.72 21.66
N ASP A 119 -16.45 -12.04 21.56
CA ASP A 119 -16.41 -12.94 22.71
C ASP A 119 -14.98 -13.09 23.26
N ILE A 120 -14.86 -13.76 24.41
CA ILE A 120 -13.58 -13.98 25.08
C ILE A 120 -12.63 -14.85 24.23
N GLN A 121 -13.15 -15.80 23.47
CA GLN A 121 -12.33 -16.67 22.62
C GLN A 121 -11.69 -15.87 21.47
N THR A 122 -12.47 -15.03 20.80
CA THR A 122 -12.00 -14.11 19.76
C THR A 122 -10.95 -13.14 20.31
N SER A 123 -11.17 -12.58 21.51
CA SER A 123 -10.22 -11.70 22.17
C SER A 123 -8.88 -12.39 22.44
N ILE A 124 -8.89 -13.61 23.00
CA ILE A 124 -7.67 -14.40 23.27
C ILE A 124 -6.99 -14.78 21.95
N HIS A 125 -7.76 -15.20 20.93
CA HIS A 125 -7.23 -15.50 19.61
C HIS A 125 -6.51 -14.29 19.04
N ASP A 126 -7.14 -13.13 18.99
CA ASP A 126 -6.56 -11.91 18.44
C ASP A 126 -5.28 -11.52 19.20
N LEU A 127 -5.29 -11.55 20.55
CA LEU A 127 -4.11 -11.24 21.36
C LEU A 127 -2.92 -12.18 21.08
N THR A 128 -3.18 -13.47 20.94
CA THR A 128 -2.12 -14.46 20.72
C THR A 128 -1.53 -14.40 19.31
N HIS A 129 -2.26 -13.84 18.34
CA HIS A 129 -1.83 -13.74 16.95
C HIS A 129 -1.24 -12.37 16.56
N ILE A 130 -1.22 -11.38 17.46
CA ILE A 130 -0.70 -10.02 17.18
C ILE A 130 0.65 -10.03 16.43
N PRO A 131 1.66 -10.87 16.77
CA PRO A 131 2.94 -10.84 16.06
C PRO A 131 2.85 -11.19 14.57
N LEU A 132 1.81 -11.92 14.14
CA LEU A 132 1.65 -12.47 12.79
C LEU A 132 0.40 -11.99 12.06
N ASN A 133 -0.55 -11.40 12.81
CA ASN A 133 -1.83 -10.96 12.28
C ASN A 133 -2.32 -9.70 13.00
N PHE A 134 -3.36 -9.09 12.48
CA PHE A 134 -4.06 -7.96 13.10
C PHE A 134 -5.40 -8.44 13.69
N PRO A 135 -5.93 -7.74 14.73
CA PRO A 135 -7.19 -8.11 15.36
C PRO A 135 -8.36 -8.12 14.37
N SER A 136 -9.32 -8.99 14.61
CA SER A 136 -10.49 -9.24 13.73
C SER A 136 -11.28 -7.97 13.38
N LEU A 137 -11.44 -7.03 14.33
CA LEU A 137 -12.11 -5.75 14.12
C LEU A 137 -11.17 -4.61 13.68
N ALA A 138 -9.90 -4.89 13.44
CA ALA A 138 -8.88 -3.90 13.07
C ALA A 138 -8.27 -4.14 11.69
N GLY A 139 -9.10 -4.48 10.70
CA GLY A 139 -8.65 -4.76 9.34
C GLY A 139 -7.75 -3.66 8.76
N HIS A 140 -7.96 -2.39 9.10
CA HIS A 140 -7.12 -1.27 8.67
C HIS A 140 -5.65 -1.35 9.13
N LEU A 141 -5.32 -2.18 10.12
CA LEU A 141 -3.93 -2.40 10.57
C LEU A 141 -3.13 -3.31 9.63
N TRP A 142 -3.75 -3.93 8.63
CA TRP A 142 -3.08 -4.82 7.66
C TRP A 142 -1.84 -4.18 7.03
N PHE A 143 -1.87 -2.86 6.81
CA PHE A 143 -0.81 -2.11 6.14
C PHE A 143 0.55 -2.16 6.88
N ILE A 144 0.53 -2.36 8.18
CA ILE A 144 1.76 -2.43 9.00
C ILE A 144 2.65 -3.59 8.55
N PHE A 145 2.07 -4.73 8.19
CA PHE A 145 2.83 -5.91 7.78
C PHE A 145 3.61 -5.70 6.48
N PRO A 146 3.02 -5.26 5.35
CA PRO A 146 3.79 -4.93 4.16
C PRO A 146 4.79 -3.78 4.37
N LEU A 147 4.50 -2.82 5.25
CA LEU A 147 5.46 -1.77 5.59
C LEU A 147 6.66 -2.32 6.35
N LEU A 148 6.46 -3.18 7.34
CA LEU A 148 7.55 -3.85 8.06
C LEU A 148 8.34 -4.79 7.14
N SER A 149 7.66 -5.53 6.27
CA SER A 149 8.29 -6.36 5.24
C SER A 149 9.19 -5.53 4.31
N LEU A 150 8.71 -4.36 3.86
CA LEU A 150 9.51 -3.43 3.07
C LEU A 150 10.76 -2.98 3.83
N TYR A 151 10.64 -2.67 5.13
CA TYR A 151 11.78 -2.27 5.95
C TYR A 151 12.78 -3.41 6.15
N LEU A 152 12.32 -4.65 6.30
CA LEU A 152 13.20 -5.82 6.34
C LEU A 152 13.97 -5.98 5.04
N PHE A 153 13.34 -5.66 3.91
CA PHE A 153 13.93 -5.85 2.59
C PHE A 153 14.88 -4.72 2.17
N ILE A 154 14.73 -3.49 2.68
CA ILE A 154 15.58 -2.34 2.30
C ILE A 154 17.08 -2.63 2.44
N PRO A 155 17.60 -3.19 3.55
CA PRO A 155 19.03 -3.52 3.65
C PRO A 155 19.48 -4.57 2.64
N VAL A 156 18.62 -5.51 2.27
CA VAL A 156 18.90 -6.57 1.30
C VAL A 156 19.04 -6.02 -0.12
N ILE A 157 18.14 -5.11 -0.51
CA ILE A 157 18.14 -4.55 -1.87
C ILE A 157 19.10 -3.36 -2.04
N SER A 158 19.51 -2.71 -0.96
CA SER A 158 20.35 -1.50 -1.03
C SER A 158 21.63 -1.68 -1.84
N PRO A 159 22.40 -2.79 -1.73
CA PRO A 159 23.61 -3.00 -2.54
C PRO A 159 23.32 -3.08 -4.04
N TRP A 160 22.15 -3.59 -4.42
CA TRP A 160 21.72 -3.63 -5.81
C TRP A 160 21.34 -2.22 -6.29
N LEU A 161 20.54 -1.48 -5.52
CA LEU A 161 20.14 -0.10 -5.85
C LEU A 161 21.33 0.86 -6.00
N GLU A 162 22.41 0.64 -5.25
CA GLU A 162 23.63 1.47 -5.36
C GLU A 162 24.39 1.26 -6.67
N LYS A 163 24.23 0.11 -7.32
CA LYS A 163 25.00 -0.30 -8.50
C LYS A 163 24.16 -0.41 -9.78
N VAL A 164 22.86 -0.51 -9.65
CA VAL A 164 21.95 -0.74 -10.76
C VAL A 164 21.94 0.44 -11.72
N GLY A 165 21.96 0.14 -13.02
CA GLY A 165 21.84 1.14 -14.09
C GLY A 165 20.39 1.53 -14.36
N LYS A 166 20.21 2.69 -15.00
CA LYS A 166 18.91 3.22 -15.41
C LYS A 166 18.09 2.26 -16.26
N ARG A 167 18.77 1.43 -17.09
CA ARG A 167 18.13 0.50 -18.02
C ARG A 167 17.52 -0.69 -17.28
N GLU A 168 18.25 -1.25 -16.34
CA GLU A 168 17.83 -2.40 -15.54
C GLU A 168 16.70 -2.05 -14.59
N GLU A 169 16.76 -0.88 -13.95
CA GLU A 169 15.64 -0.39 -13.12
C GLU A 169 14.38 -0.15 -13.97
N ARG A 170 14.52 0.47 -15.13
CA ARG A 170 13.38 0.68 -16.04
C ARG A 170 12.78 -0.64 -16.49
N PHE A 171 13.60 -1.64 -16.78
CA PHE A 171 13.12 -2.99 -17.12
C PHE A 171 12.29 -3.58 -15.96
N PHE A 172 12.81 -3.50 -14.73
CA PHE A 172 12.06 -3.93 -13.55
C PHE A 172 10.71 -3.23 -13.42
N ILE A 173 10.69 -1.90 -13.57
CA ILE A 173 9.46 -1.08 -13.45
C ILE A 173 8.46 -1.44 -14.54
N ILE A 174 8.91 -1.74 -15.77
CA ILE A 174 8.01 -2.19 -16.84
C ILE A 174 7.35 -3.52 -16.47
N LEU A 175 8.12 -4.50 -16.00
CA LEU A 175 7.56 -5.79 -15.57
C LEU A 175 6.62 -5.64 -14.37
N PHE A 176 6.95 -4.77 -13.42
CA PHE A 176 6.07 -4.41 -12.32
C PHE A 176 4.75 -3.79 -12.81
N ALA A 177 4.81 -2.84 -13.74
CA ALA A 177 3.62 -2.21 -14.32
C ALA A 177 2.74 -3.23 -15.05
N ILE A 178 3.34 -4.13 -15.85
CA ILE A 178 2.60 -5.23 -16.51
C ILE A 178 1.91 -6.10 -15.44
N SER A 179 2.66 -6.55 -14.42
CA SER A 179 2.11 -7.39 -13.36
C SER A 179 0.94 -6.71 -12.62
N THR A 180 1.02 -5.42 -12.38
CA THR A 180 -0.03 -4.63 -11.72
C THR A 180 -1.27 -4.46 -12.60
N CYS A 181 -1.12 -4.44 -13.93
CA CYS A 181 -2.25 -4.34 -14.86
C CYS A 181 -3.03 -5.65 -15.07
N ILE A 182 -2.45 -6.80 -14.74
CA ILE A 182 -3.07 -8.11 -15.02
C ILE A 182 -4.44 -8.30 -14.36
N PRO A 183 -4.68 -7.93 -13.09
CA PRO A 183 -6.02 -8.06 -12.50
C PRO A 183 -7.09 -7.28 -13.26
N TYR A 184 -6.73 -6.11 -13.82
CA TYR A 184 -7.65 -5.30 -14.64
C TYR A 184 -7.90 -5.94 -16.01
N LEU A 185 -6.86 -6.51 -16.63
CA LEU A 185 -7.00 -7.26 -17.87
C LEU A 185 -7.90 -8.49 -17.67
N ASN A 186 -7.74 -9.22 -16.58
CA ASN A 186 -8.59 -10.35 -16.23
C ASN A 186 -10.06 -9.94 -16.08
N ARG A 187 -10.32 -8.74 -15.52
CA ARG A 187 -11.69 -8.22 -15.37
C ARG A 187 -12.36 -7.95 -16.72
N TRP A 188 -11.59 -7.47 -17.72
CA TRP A 188 -12.15 -7.06 -19.01
C TRP A 188 -12.14 -8.17 -20.06
N PHE A 189 -11.15 -9.05 -20.03
CA PHE A 189 -10.91 -10.06 -21.07
C PHE A 189 -11.02 -11.50 -20.56
N GLY A 190 -11.39 -11.69 -19.30
CA GLY A 190 -11.35 -12.99 -18.65
C GLY A 190 -9.92 -13.38 -18.25
N GLU A 191 -9.70 -14.63 -17.94
CA GLU A 191 -8.42 -15.10 -17.39
C GLU A 191 -7.27 -15.05 -18.41
N VAL A 192 -6.47 -14.02 -18.34
CA VAL A 192 -5.29 -13.83 -19.20
C VAL A 192 -4.18 -14.84 -18.89
N TRP A 193 -4.03 -15.23 -17.60
CA TRP A 193 -3.02 -16.21 -17.18
C TRP A 193 -3.46 -17.67 -17.28
N GLY A 194 -4.71 -17.92 -17.67
CA GLY A 194 -5.34 -19.22 -17.61
C GLY A 194 -5.91 -19.58 -16.24
N GLN A 195 -6.78 -20.57 -16.20
CA GLN A 195 -7.47 -21.05 -15.00
C GLN A 195 -6.58 -21.99 -14.20
N CYS A 196 -5.59 -21.47 -13.53
CA CYS A 196 -4.80 -22.25 -12.62
C CYS A 196 -4.98 -21.67 -11.22
N PHE A 197 -5.27 -22.50 -10.22
CA PHE A 197 -5.28 -22.03 -8.83
C PHE A 197 -3.90 -21.52 -8.38
N TRP A 198 -2.85 -21.78 -9.16
CA TRP A 198 -1.50 -21.24 -9.04
C TRP A 198 -1.33 -19.82 -9.61
N ASN A 199 -2.39 -19.12 -9.98
CA ASN A 199 -2.30 -17.75 -10.52
C ASN A 199 -1.53 -16.79 -9.64
N GLN A 200 -1.52 -17.03 -8.35
CA GLN A 200 -0.66 -16.31 -7.41
C GLN A 200 0.85 -16.51 -7.66
N TYR A 201 1.26 -17.57 -8.36
CA TYR A 201 2.65 -17.90 -8.70
C TYR A 201 2.95 -17.64 -10.19
N HIS A 202 2.33 -16.63 -10.78
CA HIS A 202 2.52 -16.30 -12.20
C HIS A 202 3.96 -15.90 -12.54
N LEU A 203 4.29 -15.89 -13.84
CA LEU A 203 5.64 -15.60 -14.35
C LEU A 203 6.29 -14.34 -13.76
N LEU A 204 5.51 -13.29 -13.48
CA LEU A 204 5.98 -12.01 -12.97
C LEU A 204 5.90 -11.88 -11.45
N TRP A 205 5.76 -12.98 -10.72
CA TRP A 205 5.61 -12.99 -9.26
C TRP A 205 6.64 -12.12 -8.52
N TYR A 206 7.92 -12.25 -8.86
CA TYR A 206 8.99 -11.49 -8.22
C TYR A 206 9.03 -10.01 -8.58
N PHE A 207 8.29 -9.60 -9.61
CA PHE A 207 8.16 -8.21 -10.03
C PHE A 207 6.86 -7.58 -9.52
N SER A 208 6.01 -8.33 -8.82
CA SER A 208 4.73 -7.88 -8.28
C SER A 208 4.84 -7.32 -6.86
N GLY A 209 3.74 -6.77 -6.34
CA GLY A 209 3.62 -6.33 -4.97
C GLY A 209 4.38 -5.03 -4.65
N PHE A 210 4.59 -4.79 -3.35
CA PHE A 210 5.08 -3.49 -2.86
C PHE A 210 6.53 -3.19 -3.18
N LEU A 211 7.33 -4.20 -3.55
CA LEU A 211 8.72 -4.01 -3.97
C LEU A 211 8.84 -3.11 -5.21
N GLY A 212 7.89 -3.20 -6.12
CA GLY A 212 7.87 -2.37 -7.31
C GLY A 212 7.81 -0.87 -7.00
N TYR A 213 7.06 -0.47 -5.98
CA TYR A 213 7.02 0.93 -5.54
C TYR A 213 8.36 1.39 -4.95
N LEU A 214 9.14 0.49 -4.32
CA LEU A 214 10.47 0.82 -3.81
C LEU A 214 11.43 1.12 -4.98
N VAL A 215 11.49 0.25 -5.97
CA VAL A 215 12.35 0.44 -7.16
C VAL A 215 11.91 1.69 -7.93
N MET A 216 10.60 1.91 -8.09
CA MET A 216 10.06 3.11 -8.74
C MET A 216 10.44 4.40 -7.98
N ALA A 217 10.39 4.40 -6.65
CA ALA A 217 10.79 5.56 -5.84
C ALA A 217 12.28 5.88 -6.02
N HIS A 218 13.14 4.85 -6.07
CA HIS A 218 14.56 5.02 -6.36
C HIS A 218 14.80 5.57 -7.76
N TYR A 219 14.15 5.02 -8.76
CA TYR A 219 14.22 5.50 -10.15
C TYR A 219 13.81 6.97 -10.28
N ILE A 220 12.68 7.36 -9.67
CA ILE A 220 12.21 8.75 -9.67
C ILE A 220 13.26 9.68 -9.05
N ARG A 221 13.90 9.27 -7.96
CA ARG A 221 14.89 10.06 -7.26
C ARG A 221 16.19 10.21 -8.01
N VAL A 222 16.68 9.15 -8.66
CA VAL A 222 18.03 9.07 -9.21
C VAL A 222 18.06 9.30 -10.71
N HIS A 223 17.08 8.81 -11.45
CA HIS A 223 17.13 8.72 -12.91
C HIS A 223 16.09 9.60 -13.65
N LEU A 224 15.15 10.23 -12.91
CA LEU A 224 14.10 11.02 -13.57
C LEU A 224 14.46 12.51 -13.67
N ASP A 225 15.18 12.88 -14.75
CA ASP A 225 15.65 14.25 -15.02
C ASP A 225 14.62 15.10 -15.78
N TRP A 226 13.34 14.91 -15.51
CA TRP A 226 12.30 15.69 -16.18
C TRP A 226 12.12 17.06 -15.52
N SER A 227 11.76 18.08 -16.33
CA SER A 227 11.33 19.37 -15.78
C SER A 227 10.13 19.21 -14.86
N THR A 228 9.98 20.11 -13.89
CA THR A 228 8.84 20.12 -12.96
C THR A 228 7.49 20.11 -13.70
N ARG A 229 7.36 20.92 -14.75
CA ARG A 229 6.14 20.96 -15.59
C ARG A 229 5.82 19.58 -16.20
N LYS A 230 6.83 18.88 -16.75
CA LYS A 230 6.64 17.54 -17.33
C LYS A 230 6.22 16.52 -16.26
N LYS A 231 6.87 16.55 -15.06
CA LYS A 231 6.51 15.68 -13.94
C LYS A 231 5.05 15.88 -13.52
N MET A 232 4.60 17.14 -13.43
CA MET A 232 3.23 17.47 -13.06
C MET A 232 2.22 16.99 -14.10
N ILE A 233 2.46 17.25 -15.39
CA ILE A 233 1.55 16.85 -16.47
C ILE A 233 1.44 15.33 -16.53
N VAL A 234 2.57 14.63 -16.59
CA VAL A 234 2.56 13.15 -16.68
C VAL A 234 1.95 12.54 -15.42
N GLY A 235 2.25 13.08 -14.23
CA GLY A 235 1.65 12.63 -12.97
C GLY A 235 0.14 12.81 -12.95
N ALA A 236 -0.38 13.97 -13.39
CA ALA A 236 -1.80 14.24 -13.47
C ALA A 236 -2.51 13.29 -14.48
N VAL A 237 -1.91 13.08 -15.67
CA VAL A 237 -2.45 12.15 -16.66
C VAL A 237 -2.50 10.72 -16.11
N LEU A 238 -1.41 10.23 -15.51
CA LEU A 238 -1.38 8.88 -14.95
C LEU A 238 -2.37 8.70 -13.79
N MET A 239 -2.53 9.73 -12.94
CA MET A 239 -3.51 9.73 -11.85
C MET A 239 -4.94 9.66 -12.39
N THR A 240 -5.27 10.48 -13.40
CA THR A 240 -6.60 10.47 -14.02
C THR A 240 -6.91 9.15 -14.71
N VAL A 241 -5.95 8.61 -15.49
CA VAL A 241 -6.12 7.30 -16.14
C VAL A 241 -6.28 6.20 -15.11
N GLY A 242 -5.45 6.20 -14.05
CA GLY A 242 -5.56 5.22 -12.96
C GLY A 242 -6.91 5.29 -12.26
N ALA A 243 -7.42 6.49 -11.96
CA ALA A 243 -8.74 6.66 -11.36
C ALA A 243 -9.85 6.12 -12.26
N ILE A 244 -9.83 6.44 -13.57
CA ILE A 244 -10.83 5.94 -14.54
C ILE A 244 -10.81 4.41 -14.65
N VAL A 245 -9.64 3.78 -14.62
CA VAL A 245 -9.50 2.32 -14.71
C VAL A 245 -9.98 1.62 -13.43
N THR A 246 -9.91 2.29 -12.29
CA THR A 246 -10.27 1.71 -10.98
C THR A 246 -11.78 1.83 -10.69
N ILE A 247 -12.46 2.82 -11.25
CA ILE A 247 -13.91 3.05 -11.14
C ILE A 247 -14.68 2.07 -12.05
#